data_d70ccf9d678c38824ede2abbc162c4de
#
_entry.id   d70ccf9d678c38824ede2abbc162c4de
#
_cell.length_a   1.000
_cell.length_b   1.000
_cell.length_c   1.000
_cell.angle_alpha   90.00
_cell.angle_beta   90.00
_cell.angle_gamma   90.00
#
_symmetry.space_group_name_H-M   'P 1'
#
loop_
_entity.id
_entity.type
_entity.pdbx_description
1 polymer ?
#
loop_
_entity_poly.entity_id
_entity_poly.type
_entity_poly.pdbx_seq_one_letter_code
_entity_poly.pdbx_strand_id
1 'polypeptide(L)'
;NQISWADLMVLAGNVAMENMGFKTFGFAGGRTDDWEPEWVYWGPEAKMLADERYAEGRQLRKGLAAVQMGLIYVNPQGPNGNPDPVLAAHDIRETFGRMAMNDEETVALIAGGHSFGKAHGAHKPDDCVGPEPTGEAIVEQGMGWKNSCGKGNAEDTVTSGFEGAWTATPTQWSMMYLANLFAYEWEQSRSPAGALQWQPKDGAAAGTVPDAHLEGVSHAPVMFTTDLSLKFDPSYREISERFLQNPEEFELAFAK
;
A
#
# COMPACT_ATOMS: atom_id res chain seq x y z
N ASN A 1 28.08 -8.94 -14.52
CA ASN A 1 26.80 -9.25 -13.87
C ASN A 1 25.98 -10.12 -14.82
N GLN A 2 25.29 -11.11 -14.28
CA GLN A 2 24.45 -12.01 -15.07
C GLN A 2 22.99 -11.55 -15.11
N ILE A 3 22.61 -10.62 -14.24
CA ILE A 3 21.26 -10.06 -14.10
C ILE A 3 21.35 -8.60 -13.65
N SER A 4 20.47 -7.72 -14.16
CA SER A 4 20.35 -6.36 -13.69
C SER A 4 19.72 -6.28 -12.29
N TRP A 5 19.92 -5.18 -11.59
CA TRP A 5 19.23 -4.92 -10.32
C TRP A 5 17.71 -4.84 -10.51
N ALA A 6 17.26 -4.22 -11.61
CA ALA A 6 15.85 -4.16 -11.96
C ALA A 6 15.22 -5.55 -12.12
N ASP A 7 15.87 -6.43 -12.87
CA ASP A 7 15.41 -7.81 -13.04
C ASP A 7 15.49 -8.60 -11.73
N LEU A 8 16.54 -8.39 -10.93
CA LEU A 8 16.70 -9.07 -9.65
C LEU A 8 15.57 -8.71 -8.67
N MET A 9 15.20 -7.42 -8.60
CA MET A 9 14.09 -6.97 -7.74
C MET A 9 12.75 -7.59 -8.17
N VAL A 10 12.44 -7.61 -9.46
CA VAL A 10 11.22 -8.23 -9.97
C VAL A 10 11.22 -9.74 -9.71
N LEU A 11 12.33 -10.42 -9.97
CA LEU A 11 12.45 -11.85 -9.71
C LEU A 11 12.30 -12.18 -8.22
N ALA A 12 12.92 -11.40 -7.35
CA ALA A 12 12.79 -11.57 -5.91
C ALA A 12 11.34 -11.39 -5.43
N GLY A 13 10.63 -10.40 -5.96
CA GLY A 13 9.20 -10.20 -5.69
C GLY A 13 8.35 -11.38 -6.12
N ASN A 14 8.56 -11.90 -7.34
CA ASN A 14 7.85 -13.09 -7.82
C ASN A 14 8.11 -14.31 -6.93
N VAL A 15 9.38 -14.59 -6.62
CA VAL A 15 9.75 -15.71 -5.73
C VAL A 15 9.13 -15.57 -4.35
N ALA A 16 9.10 -14.36 -3.79
CA ALA A 16 8.45 -14.09 -2.51
C ALA A 16 6.94 -14.39 -2.56
N MET A 17 6.23 -13.90 -3.57
CA MET A 17 4.81 -14.17 -3.74
C MET A 17 4.52 -15.67 -3.95
N GLU A 18 5.32 -16.36 -4.75
CA GLU A 18 5.18 -17.81 -4.97
C GLU A 18 5.45 -18.61 -3.68
N ASN A 19 6.42 -18.19 -2.88
CA ASN A 19 6.68 -18.81 -1.57
C ASN A 19 5.51 -18.57 -0.58
N MET A 20 4.77 -17.47 -0.74
CA MET A 20 3.57 -17.19 0.02
C MET A 20 2.30 -17.86 -0.56
N GLY A 21 2.44 -18.69 -1.60
CA GLY A 21 1.35 -19.47 -2.18
C GLY A 21 0.59 -18.78 -3.33
N PHE A 22 1.03 -17.60 -3.79
CA PHE A 22 0.47 -16.94 -4.96
C PHE A 22 1.15 -17.43 -6.25
N LYS A 23 0.36 -17.74 -7.27
CA LYS A 23 0.87 -18.16 -8.56
C LYS A 23 1.08 -16.94 -9.46
N THR A 24 2.33 -16.51 -9.61
CA THR A 24 2.69 -15.40 -10.48
C THR A 24 2.49 -15.72 -11.96
N PHE A 25 2.39 -14.67 -12.77
CA PHE A 25 2.28 -14.84 -14.23
C PHE A 25 3.58 -15.33 -14.89
N GLY A 26 4.69 -15.23 -14.16
CA GLY A 26 6.02 -15.63 -14.58
C GLY A 26 7.02 -14.47 -14.58
N PHE A 27 8.21 -14.74 -15.09
CA PHE A 27 9.30 -13.78 -15.13
C PHE A 27 9.89 -13.70 -16.54
N ALA A 28 10.11 -12.48 -16.99
CA ALA A 28 10.92 -12.19 -18.18
C ALA A 28 11.98 -11.14 -17.83
N GLY A 29 13.23 -11.47 -18.08
CA GLY A 29 14.36 -10.56 -17.91
C GLY A 29 14.56 -9.64 -19.13
N GLY A 30 15.52 -8.73 -19.00
CA GLY A 30 15.93 -7.80 -20.07
C GLY A 30 15.81 -6.33 -19.69
N ARG A 31 15.43 -6.02 -18.45
CA ARG A 31 15.46 -4.65 -17.92
C ARG A 31 16.91 -4.23 -17.72
N THR A 32 17.18 -2.96 -18.01
CA THR A 32 18.49 -2.34 -17.75
C THR A 32 18.39 -1.44 -16.54
N ASP A 33 19.49 -1.34 -15.80
CA ASP A 33 19.60 -0.39 -14.70
C ASP A 33 19.93 1.01 -15.24
N ASP A 34 19.31 2.03 -14.61
CA ASP A 34 19.65 3.43 -14.85
C ASP A 34 20.46 3.95 -13.66
N TRP A 35 21.63 4.46 -13.92
CA TRP A 35 22.58 4.94 -12.91
C TRP A 35 22.78 6.46 -12.96
N GLU A 36 22.07 7.16 -13.85
CA GLU A 36 22.18 8.60 -14.05
C GLU A 36 21.07 9.34 -13.28
N PRO A 37 21.31 9.78 -12.05
CA PRO A 37 20.26 10.30 -11.17
C PRO A 37 19.56 11.54 -11.71
N GLU A 38 20.23 12.37 -12.47
CA GLU A 38 19.67 13.59 -13.08
C GLU A 38 18.53 13.31 -14.08
N TRP A 39 18.48 12.12 -14.64
CA TRP A 39 17.44 11.73 -15.60
C TRP A 39 16.12 11.38 -14.93
N VAL A 40 16.15 11.12 -13.62
CA VAL A 40 14.98 10.74 -12.82
C VAL A 40 14.56 11.82 -11.82
N TYR A 41 15.21 13.00 -11.85
CA TYR A 41 14.84 14.11 -10.98
C TYR A 41 13.64 14.90 -11.52
N TRP A 42 12.52 14.84 -10.82
CA TRP A 42 11.25 15.45 -11.21
C TRP A 42 10.95 16.77 -10.51
N GLY A 43 11.86 17.29 -9.73
CA GLY A 43 11.71 18.50 -8.93
C GLY A 43 11.57 18.21 -7.43
N PRO A 44 11.28 19.23 -6.62
CA PRO A 44 11.18 19.09 -5.17
C PRO A 44 10.09 18.07 -4.77
N GLU A 45 10.47 17.06 -4.01
CA GLU A 45 9.60 15.95 -3.62
C GLU A 45 8.34 16.42 -2.87
N ALA A 46 8.48 17.40 -1.97
CA ALA A 46 7.34 17.99 -1.25
C ALA A 46 6.21 18.49 -2.16
N LYS A 47 6.55 18.99 -3.35
CA LYS A 47 5.54 19.42 -4.34
C LYS A 47 4.90 18.26 -5.08
N MET A 48 5.55 17.10 -5.11
CA MET A 48 5.04 15.90 -5.78
C MET A 48 4.15 15.06 -4.86
N LEU A 49 4.39 15.09 -3.56
CA LEU A 49 3.68 14.29 -2.56
C LEU A 49 2.39 14.95 -2.03
N ALA A 50 2.22 16.25 -2.22
CA ALA A 50 1.11 16.99 -1.64
C ALA A 50 -0.18 16.88 -2.48
N ASP A 51 -1.32 17.00 -1.81
CA ASP A 51 -2.64 17.18 -2.44
C ASP A 51 -2.70 18.40 -3.38
N GLU A 52 -1.71 19.28 -3.34
CA GLU A 52 -1.51 20.40 -4.28
C GLU A 52 -1.40 19.97 -5.75
N ARG A 53 -1.17 18.70 -6.03
CA ARG A 53 -1.18 18.14 -7.38
C ARG A 53 -2.57 18.06 -8.00
N TYR A 54 -3.61 18.10 -7.19
CA TYR A 54 -4.97 18.14 -7.67
C TYR A 54 -5.43 19.56 -8.00
N ALA A 55 -5.99 19.72 -9.19
CA ALA A 55 -6.67 20.93 -9.61
C ALA A 55 -8.11 20.95 -9.11
N GLU A 56 -8.86 21.99 -9.46
CA GLU A 56 -10.30 22.06 -9.23
C GLU A 56 -11.00 20.82 -9.81
N GLY A 57 -11.96 20.27 -9.08
CA GLY A 57 -12.64 19.03 -9.43
C GLY A 57 -11.81 17.77 -9.22
N ARG A 58 -10.72 17.84 -8.44
CA ARG A 58 -9.84 16.71 -8.13
C ARG A 58 -9.23 16.05 -9.37
N GLN A 59 -8.96 16.82 -10.41
CA GLN A 59 -8.17 16.34 -11.54
C GLN A 59 -6.68 16.57 -11.28
N LEU A 60 -5.85 15.58 -11.56
CA LEU A 60 -4.40 15.75 -11.48
C LEU A 60 -3.95 16.81 -12.48
N ARG A 61 -3.17 17.77 -12.01
CA ARG A 61 -2.51 18.74 -12.89
C ARG A 61 -1.63 18.01 -13.89
N LYS A 62 -1.50 18.58 -15.08
CA LYS A 62 -0.61 18.02 -16.10
C LYS A 62 0.80 17.87 -15.53
N GLY A 63 1.28 16.65 -15.46
CA GLY A 63 2.61 16.33 -15.01
C GLY A 63 2.98 14.91 -15.38
N LEU A 64 4.15 14.73 -15.98
CA LEU A 64 4.69 13.40 -16.28
C LEU A 64 4.82 12.55 -15.01
N ALA A 65 5.12 13.20 -13.89
CA ALA A 65 5.28 12.54 -12.59
C ALA A 65 4.06 11.69 -12.20
N ALA A 66 2.82 12.17 -12.44
CA ALA A 66 1.61 11.40 -12.15
C ALA A 66 1.55 10.07 -12.92
N VAL A 67 2.07 10.03 -14.14
CA VAL A 67 2.11 8.82 -14.97
C VAL A 67 3.23 7.87 -14.54
N GLN A 68 4.35 8.40 -14.08
CA GLN A 68 5.55 7.61 -13.76
C GLN A 68 5.68 7.24 -12.28
N MET A 69 5.15 8.09 -11.39
CA MET A 69 5.21 7.88 -9.94
C MET A 69 3.98 7.18 -9.37
N GLY A 70 2.91 7.06 -10.17
CA GLY A 70 1.72 6.27 -9.82
C GLY A 70 1.06 6.69 -8.50
N LEU A 71 1.02 5.78 -7.57
CA LEU A 71 0.30 5.86 -6.29
C LEU A 71 0.69 7.01 -5.35
N ILE A 72 1.79 7.65 -5.59
CA ILE A 72 2.28 8.79 -4.79
C ILE A 72 1.26 9.92 -4.64
N TYR A 73 0.28 10.01 -5.53
CA TYR A 73 -0.74 11.05 -5.54
C TYR A 73 -2.07 10.63 -4.89
N VAL A 74 -2.16 9.41 -4.40
CA VAL A 74 -3.34 8.93 -3.67
C VAL A 74 -3.05 8.98 -2.19
N ASN A 75 -3.77 9.83 -1.45
CA ASN A 75 -3.65 9.89 0.01
C ASN A 75 -4.47 8.76 0.65
N PRO A 76 -3.83 7.78 1.32
CA PRO A 76 -4.55 6.67 1.93
C PRO A 76 -5.51 7.07 3.04
N GLN A 77 -5.34 8.25 3.64
CA GLN A 77 -6.28 8.81 4.62
C GLN A 77 -7.54 9.39 3.98
N GLY A 78 -7.57 9.50 2.66
CA GLY A 78 -8.59 10.17 1.85
C GLY A 78 -8.11 11.50 1.30
N PRO A 79 -8.85 12.08 0.34
CA PRO A 79 -8.50 13.34 -0.31
C PRO A 79 -8.32 14.49 0.70
N ASN A 80 -7.14 15.11 0.69
CA ASN A 80 -6.73 16.14 1.67
C ASN A 80 -6.85 15.67 3.15
N GLY A 81 -6.69 14.37 3.41
CA GLY A 81 -6.88 13.80 4.73
C GLY A 81 -8.34 13.68 5.16
N ASN A 82 -9.30 13.93 4.27
CA ASN A 82 -10.71 13.71 4.55
C ASN A 82 -11.05 12.22 4.39
N PRO A 83 -11.55 11.55 5.45
CA PRO A 83 -11.82 10.10 5.42
C PRO A 83 -13.11 9.74 4.69
N ASP A 84 -13.23 10.14 3.44
CA ASP A 84 -14.35 9.82 2.56
C ASP A 84 -13.95 8.78 1.52
N PRO A 85 -14.39 7.51 1.63
CA PRO A 85 -14.03 6.45 0.70
C PRO A 85 -14.52 6.68 -0.74
N VAL A 86 -15.65 7.37 -0.92
CA VAL A 86 -16.20 7.62 -2.25
C VAL A 86 -15.39 8.70 -2.98
N LEU A 87 -14.99 9.75 -2.26
CA LEU A 87 -14.07 10.75 -2.81
C LEU A 87 -12.68 10.15 -3.06
N ALA A 88 -12.20 9.26 -2.19
CA ALA A 88 -10.94 8.56 -2.40
C ALA A 88 -10.97 7.68 -3.67
N ALA A 89 -12.10 7.05 -3.99
CA ALA A 89 -12.26 6.29 -5.22
C ALA A 89 -12.05 7.15 -6.48
N HIS A 90 -12.43 8.42 -6.45
CA HIS A 90 -12.16 9.35 -7.54
C HIS A 90 -10.65 9.56 -7.75
N ASP A 91 -9.90 9.84 -6.68
CA ASP A 91 -8.46 10.05 -6.76
C ASP A 91 -7.72 8.78 -7.20
N ILE A 92 -8.14 7.61 -6.72
CA ILE A 92 -7.64 6.31 -7.16
C ILE A 92 -7.85 6.16 -8.66
N ARG A 93 -9.07 6.36 -9.15
CA ARG A 93 -9.42 6.18 -10.57
C ARG A 93 -8.68 7.15 -11.48
N GLU A 94 -8.54 8.42 -11.04
CA GLU A 94 -7.75 9.42 -11.77
C GLU A 94 -6.26 9.01 -11.87
N THR A 95 -5.67 8.52 -10.79
CA THR A 95 -4.26 8.12 -10.76
C THR A 95 -4.01 6.84 -11.55
N PHE A 96 -4.78 5.79 -11.29
CA PHE A 96 -4.60 4.50 -11.96
C PHE A 96 -5.02 4.57 -13.45
N GLY A 97 -6.03 5.36 -13.79
CA GLY A 97 -6.39 5.61 -15.18
C GLY A 97 -5.27 6.24 -15.99
N ARG A 98 -4.42 7.08 -15.39
CA ARG A 98 -3.22 7.61 -16.03
C ARG A 98 -2.13 6.56 -16.28
N MET A 99 -2.15 5.48 -15.53
CA MET A 99 -1.31 4.30 -15.75
C MET A 99 -1.96 3.29 -16.71
N ALA A 100 -3.03 3.70 -17.41
CA ALA A 100 -3.81 2.87 -18.30
C ALA A 100 -4.52 1.66 -17.64
N MET A 101 -4.74 1.73 -16.33
CA MET A 101 -5.48 0.70 -15.59
C MET A 101 -6.97 1.01 -15.55
N ASN A 102 -7.79 0.02 -15.79
CA ASN A 102 -9.24 0.09 -15.59
C ASN A 102 -9.62 -0.24 -14.13
N ASP A 103 -10.92 -0.16 -13.82
CA ASP A 103 -11.42 -0.43 -12.46
C ASP A 103 -11.13 -1.86 -11.99
N GLU A 104 -11.21 -2.85 -12.86
CA GLU A 104 -10.93 -4.24 -12.52
C GLU A 104 -9.46 -4.47 -12.16
N GLU A 105 -8.56 -3.95 -12.97
CA GLU A 105 -7.11 -4.00 -12.72
C GLU A 105 -6.74 -3.24 -11.45
N THR A 106 -7.38 -2.11 -11.22
CA THR A 106 -7.18 -1.28 -10.01
C THR A 106 -7.62 -2.02 -8.74
N VAL A 107 -8.82 -2.61 -8.74
CA VAL A 107 -9.32 -3.40 -7.62
C VAL A 107 -8.43 -4.63 -7.38
N ALA A 108 -8.02 -5.33 -8.44
CA ALA A 108 -7.14 -6.48 -8.34
C ALA A 108 -5.80 -6.11 -7.71
N LEU A 109 -5.19 -5.00 -8.15
CA LEU A 109 -3.90 -4.54 -7.62
C LEU A 109 -3.99 -4.17 -6.14
N ILE A 110 -5.01 -3.40 -5.74
CA ILE A 110 -5.17 -2.98 -4.34
C ILE A 110 -5.47 -4.18 -3.45
N ALA A 111 -6.48 -4.97 -3.78
CA ALA A 111 -6.90 -6.13 -2.99
C ALA A 111 -5.83 -7.21 -2.92
N GLY A 112 -5.14 -7.47 -4.04
CA GLY A 112 -4.05 -8.44 -4.11
C GLY A 112 -2.83 -7.99 -3.33
N GLY A 113 -2.41 -6.74 -3.50
CA GLY A 113 -1.28 -6.17 -2.77
C GLY A 113 -1.50 -6.16 -1.26
N HIS A 114 -2.67 -5.71 -0.80
CA HIS A 114 -3.01 -5.65 0.61
C HIS A 114 -3.40 -7.01 1.24
N SER A 115 -3.47 -8.09 0.45
CA SER A 115 -3.51 -9.45 1.00
C SER A 115 -2.21 -9.83 1.71
N PHE A 116 -1.11 -9.14 1.42
CA PHE A 116 0.21 -9.37 1.98
C PHE A 116 0.70 -8.23 2.87
N GLY A 117 1.61 -8.57 3.79
CA GLY A 117 2.38 -7.63 4.56
C GLY A 117 1.60 -6.81 5.58
N LYS A 118 2.26 -5.78 6.07
CA LYS A 118 1.70 -4.79 7.00
C LYS A 118 2.28 -3.41 6.75
N ALA A 119 1.55 -2.39 7.18
CA ALA A 119 2.05 -1.03 7.30
C ALA A 119 2.76 -0.82 8.65
N HIS A 120 3.75 0.07 8.68
CA HIS A 120 4.53 0.39 9.87
C HIS A 120 4.44 1.88 10.23
N GLY A 121 3.96 2.14 11.43
CA GLY A 121 3.78 3.47 12.00
C GLY A 121 3.80 3.43 13.51
N ALA A 122 4.81 2.77 14.09
CA ALA A 122 4.89 2.49 15.52
C ALA A 122 5.08 3.75 16.37
N HIS A 123 5.65 4.81 15.81
CA HIS A 123 5.94 6.07 16.50
C HIS A 123 5.60 7.28 15.63
N LYS A 124 5.52 8.46 16.25
CA LYS A 124 5.39 9.71 15.51
C LYS A 124 6.70 10.00 14.76
N PRO A 125 6.66 10.21 13.44
CA PRO A 125 7.87 10.46 12.66
C PRO A 125 8.72 11.63 13.20
N ASP A 126 8.09 12.72 13.60
CA ASP A 126 8.78 13.91 14.12
C ASP A 126 9.62 13.63 15.37
N ASP A 127 9.31 12.58 16.11
CA ASP A 127 10.01 12.24 17.35
C ASP A 127 11.30 11.43 17.10
N CYS A 128 11.37 10.70 15.96
CA CYS A 128 12.41 9.67 15.83
C CYS A 128 12.88 9.34 14.42
N VAL A 129 12.23 9.85 13.37
CA VAL A 129 12.71 9.65 11.99
C VAL A 129 13.68 10.77 11.64
N GLY A 130 14.86 10.38 11.12
CA GLY A 130 15.86 11.32 10.66
C GLY A 130 15.46 12.04 9.36
N PRO A 131 16.38 12.80 8.77
CA PRO A 131 16.15 13.47 7.51
C PRO A 131 15.88 12.47 6.38
N GLU A 132 15.50 12.99 5.24
CA GLU A 132 15.22 12.22 4.01
C GLU A 132 16.28 11.14 3.73
N PRO A 133 15.87 9.92 3.36
CA PRO A 133 16.81 8.80 3.13
C PRO A 133 17.91 9.09 2.13
N THR A 134 17.69 10.01 1.20
CA THR A 134 18.68 10.40 0.18
C THR A 134 19.99 10.94 0.75
N GLY A 135 19.97 11.50 1.95
CA GLY A 135 21.16 12.00 2.64
C GLY A 135 21.80 11.00 3.61
N GLU A 136 21.17 9.86 3.81
CA GLU A 136 21.54 8.90 4.84
C GLU A 136 22.49 7.79 4.33
N ALA A 137 23.09 7.07 5.29
CA ALA A 137 23.88 5.88 4.96
C ALA A 137 22.98 4.80 4.34
N ILE A 138 23.55 3.98 3.46
CA ILE A 138 22.80 2.98 2.69
C ILE A 138 21.96 2.04 3.55
N VAL A 139 22.36 1.74 4.77
CA VAL A 139 21.64 0.90 5.73
C VAL A 139 20.36 1.55 6.27
N GLU A 140 20.20 2.85 6.04
CA GLU A 140 19.08 3.67 6.50
C GLU A 140 18.18 4.15 5.36
N GLN A 141 18.53 3.79 4.12
CA GLN A 141 17.80 4.18 2.91
C GLN A 141 16.70 3.19 2.51
N GLY A 142 15.78 2.89 3.40
CA GLY A 142 14.58 2.16 3.06
C GLY A 142 14.58 0.67 3.44
N MET A 143 15.59 -0.09 3.17
CA MET A 143 15.65 -1.50 3.57
C MET A 143 16.19 -1.63 4.98
N GLY A 144 15.34 -1.98 5.94
CA GLY A 144 15.70 -2.03 7.35
C GLY A 144 15.92 -0.63 7.91
N TRP A 145 15.11 0.30 7.52
CA TRP A 145 15.15 1.69 7.93
C TRP A 145 15.22 1.85 9.43
N LYS A 146 16.27 2.47 9.89
CA LYS A 146 16.48 2.76 11.32
C LYS A 146 15.90 4.11 11.69
N ASN A 147 15.38 4.18 12.90
CA ASN A 147 14.98 5.43 13.55
C ASN A 147 15.49 5.45 15.00
N SER A 148 15.31 6.54 15.72
CA SER A 148 15.79 6.71 17.09
C SER A 148 14.80 6.30 18.18
N CYS A 149 13.62 5.81 17.82
CA CYS A 149 12.63 5.30 18.78
C CYS A 149 12.85 3.83 19.09
N GLY A 150 12.77 3.47 20.36
CA GLY A 150 12.91 2.10 20.82
C GLY A 150 14.18 1.42 20.29
N LYS A 151 14.01 0.30 19.59
CA LYS A 151 15.10 -0.41 18.90
C LYS A 151 15.46 0.21 17.55
N GLY A 152 14.61 1.09 17.04
CA GLY A 152 14.76 1.74 15.74
C GLY A 152 14.44 0.84 14.54
N ASN A 153 13.92 -0.35 14.75
CA ASN A 153 13.53 -1.31 13.72
C ASN A 153 12.52 -2.31 14.28
N ALA A 154 12.12 -3.32 13.49
CA ALA A 154 11.13 -4.33 13.86
C ALA A 154 9.84 -3.70 14.40
N GLU A 155 9.46 -3.98 15.65
CA GLU A 155 8.28 -3.42 16.30
C GLU A 155 8.28 -1.89 16.40
N ASP A 156 9.45 -1.25 16.30
CA ASP A 156 9.61 0.20 16.35
C ASP A 156 9.74 0.84 14.96
N THR A 157 9.49 0.09 13.89
CA THR A 157 9.61 0.60 12.50
C THR A 157 8.59 1.69 12.21
N VAL A 158 9.06 2.75 11.55
CA VAL A 158 8.21 3.82 11.00
C VAL A 158 8.54 4.00 9.53
N THR A 159 7.53 3.77 8.66
CA THR A 159 7.64 3.97 7.20
C THR A 159 6.49 4.80 6.66
N SER A 160 5.32 4.20 6.50
CA SER A 160 4.13 4.90 5.96
C SER A 160 3.39 5.76 6.98
N GLY A 161 3.61 5.53 8.26
CA GLY A 161 2.84 6.11 9.36
C GLY A 161 1.52 5.40 9.68
N PHE A 162 1.03 4.53 8.83
CA PHE A 162 -0.07 3.59 9.16
C PHE A 162 0.50 2.41 9.94
N GLU A 163 -0.32 1.75 10.77
CA GLU A 163 0.13 0.61 11.57
C GLU A 163 -0.86 -0.53 11.53
N GLY A 164 -0.40 -1.72 11.14
CA GLY A 164 -1.15 -2.95 11.15
C GLY A 164 -1.19 -3.68 9.81
N ALA A 165 -1.77 -4.88 9.84
CA ALA A 165 -2.01 -5.71 8.67
C ALA A 165 -3.50 -5.82 8.38
N TRP A 166 -3.85 -6.08 7.11
CA TRP A 166 -5.24 -6.21 6.64
C TRP A 166 -5.82 -7.59 6.90
N THR A 167 -4.96 -8.59 7.08
CA THR A 167 -5.38 -10.00 7.17
C THR A 167 -4.70 -10.70 8.35
N ALA A 168 -5.27 -11.82 8.78
CA ALA A 168 -4.66 -12.69 9.78
C ALA A 168 -3.51 -13.54 9.21
N THR A 169 -3.34 -13.56 7.90
CA THR A 169 -2.30 -14.34 7.20
C THR A 169 -1.46 -13.47 6.27
N PRO A 170 -0.76 -12.44 6.79
CA PRO A 170 -0.08 -11.43 5.97
C PRO A 170 1.12 -11.97 5.17
N THR A 171 1.53 -13.21 5.41
CA THR A 171 2.61 -13.90 4.69
C THR A 171 2.10 -15.05 3.83
N GLN A 172 0.79 -15.11 3.55
CA GLN A 172 0.17 -16.13 2.72
C GLN A 172 -0.89 -15.51 1.81
N TRP A 173 -0.93 -15.97 0.56
CA TRP A 173 -2.02 -15.63 -0.34
C TRP A 173 -3.36 -16.13 0.20
N SER A 174 -4.35 -15.27 0.28
CA SER A 174 -5.67 -15.66 0.75
C SER A 174 -6.74 -14.64 0.32
N MET A 175 -8.00 -15.05 0.41
CA MET A 175 -9.15 -14.18 0.19
C MET A 175 -9.50 -13.28 1.39
N MET A 176 -8.69 -13.32 2.46
CA MET A 176 -9.05 -12.68 3.74
C MET A 176 -9.15 -11.17 3.65
N TYR A 177 -8.41 -10.50 2.76
CA TYR A 177 -8.55 -9.06 2.57
C TYR A 177 -9.99 -8.70 2.14
N LEU A 178 -10.48 -9.30 1.07
CA LEU A 178 -11.85 -9.06 0.59
C LEU A 178 -12.89 -9.58 1.58
N ALA A 179 -12.64 -10.71 2.21
CA ALA A 179 -13.53 -11.24 3.24
C ALA A 179 -13.68 -10.27 4.43
N ASN A 180 -12.57 -9.76 4.97
CA ASN A 180 -12.56 -8.77 6.04
C ASN A 180 -13.24 -7.46 5.64
N LEU A 181 -12.96 -6.97 4.42
CA LEU A 181 -13.54 -5.74 3.89
C LEU A 181 -15.06 -5.75 3.98
N PHE A 182 -15.70 -6.87 3.62
CA PHE A 182 -17.16 -6.99 3.61
C PHE A 182 -17.76 -7.53 4.91
N ALA A 183 -17.02 -8.32 5.68
CA ALA A 183 -17.54 -8.95 6.90
C ALA A 183 -17.77 -7.95 8.05
N TYR A 184 -17.01 -6.86 8.10
CA TYR A 184 -17.05 -5.92 9.22
C TYR A 184 -17.63 -4.57 8.82
N GLU A 185 -18.28 -3.93 9.81
CA GLU A 185 -18.46 -2.49 9.83
C GLU A 185 -17.16 -1.85 10.33
N TRP A 186 -16.81 -0.71 9.77
CA TRP A 186 -15.53 -0.05 10.01
C TRP A 186 -15.73 1.29 10.73
N GLU A 187 -14.91 1.55 11.73
CA GLU A 187 -14.84 2.82 12.43
C GLU A 187 -13.44 3.43 12.33
N GLN A 188 -13.37 4.75 12.38
CA GLN A 188 -12.11 5.47 12.30
C GLN A 188 -11.26 5.23 13.55
N SER A 189 -9.98 5.01 13.32
CA SER A 189 -8.95 4.91 14.36
C SER A 189 -7.71 5.70 13.94
N ARG A 190 -6.71 5.73 14.82
CA ARG A 190 -5.41 6.32 14.49
C ARG A 190 -4.30 5.36 14.82
N SER A 191 -3.30 5.31 13.95
CA SER A 191 -2.05 4.63 14.23
C SER A 191 -1.28 5.33 15.38
N PRO A 192 -0.30 4.69 15.98
CA PRO A 192 0.62 5.34 16.94
C PRO A 192 1.34 6.56 16.33
N ALA A 193 1.65 6.52 15.04
CA ALA A 193 2.20 7.66 14.29
C ALA A 193 1.21 8.81 14.08
N GLY A 194 -0.09 8.59 14.32
CA GLY A 194 -1.14 9.58 14.21
C GLY A 194 -1.91 9.54 12.87
N ALA A 195 -1.55 8.66 11.93
CA ALA A 195 -2.27 8.53 10.67
C ALA A 195 -3.69 7.99 10.88
N LEU A 196 -4.65 8.55 10.14
CA LEU A 196 -6.03 8.08 10.19
C LEU A 196 -6.15 6.77 9.41
N GLN A 197 -6.69 5.76 10.08
CA GLN A 197 -6.97 4.45 9.52
C GLN A 197 -8.30 3.92 10.09
N TRP A 198 -8.70 2.74 9.70
CA TRP A 198 -9.97 2.14 10.08
C TRP A 198 -9.75 0.78 10.73
N GLN A 199 -10.56 0.47 11.72
CA GLN A 199 -10.62 -0.81 12.42
C GLN A 199 -12.04 -1.36 12.42
N PRO A 200 -12.24 -2.67 12.62
CA PRO A 200 -13.57 -3.23 12.83
C PRO A 200 -14.25 -2.59 14.03
N LYS A 201 -15.50 -2.20 13.82
CA LYS A 201 -16.30 -1.50 14.82
C LYS A 201 -16.57 -2.39 16.06
N ASP A 202 -16.72 -1.74 17.20
CA ASP A 202 -17.06 -2.38 18.49
C ASP A 202 -16.05 -3.48 18.90
N GLY A 203 -14.80 -3.39 18.48
CA GLY A 203 -13.77 -4.37 18.80
C GLY A 203 -13.93 -5.73 18.10
N ALA A 204 -14.76 -5.80 17.04
CA ALA A 204 -14.85 -7.00 16.23
C ALA A 204 -13.49 -7.40 15.69
N ALA A 205 -13.23 -8.69 15.56
CA ALA A 205 -11.94 -9.26 15.11
C ALA A 205 -10.70 -8.83 15.94
N ALA A 206 -10.89 -8.34 17.18
CA ALA A 206 -9.77 -8.10 18.07
C ALA A 206 -8.96 -9.39 18.29
N GLY A 207 -7.64 -9.28 18.22
CA GLY A 207 -6.74 -10.41 18.47
C GLY A 207 -6.68 -11.47 17.35
N THR A 208 -7.17 -11.16 16.14
CA THR A 208 -7.15 -12.13 15.02
C THR A 208 -5.93 -12.02 14.12
N VAL A 209 -5.26 -10.88 14.13
CA VAL A 209 -4.07 -10.61 13.30
C VAL A 209 -2.83 -10.73 14.17
N PRO A 210 -1.92 -11.68 13.89
CA PRO A 210 -0.69 -11.83 14.66
C PRO A 210 0.21 -10.61 14.49
N ASP A 211 0.91 -10.23 15.57
CA ASP A 211 1.97 -9.23 15.48
C ASP A 211 3.14 -9.78 14.62
N ALA A 212 3.76 -8.92 13.82
CA ALA A 212 4.82 -9.33 12.93
C ALA A 212 6.17 -9.57 13.65
N HIS A 213 6.34 -9.02 14.84
CA HIS A 213 7.62 -8.97 15.56
C HIS A 213 7.56 -9.52 16.98
N LEU A 214 6.37 -9.52 17.61
CA LEU A 214 6.18 -9.89 19.01
C LEU A 214 5.36 -11.18 19.11
N GLU A 215 6.00 -12.24 19.58
CA GLU A 215 5.35 -13.54 19.77
C GLU A 215 4.21 -13.46 20.79
N GLY A 216 3.06 -14.05 20.46
CA GLY A 216 1.89 -14.07 21.34
C GLY A 216 1.09 -12.77 21.41
N VAL A 217 1.50 -11.75 20.67
CA VAL A 217 0.74 -10.50 20.53
C VAL A 217 -0.10 -10.56 19.27
N SER A 218 -1.31 -10.01 19.32
CA SER A 218 -2.21 -9.95 18.18
C SER A 218 -3.11 -8.71 18.22
N HIS A 219 -3.57 -8.29 17.04
CA HIS A 219 -4.29 -7.06 16.79
C HIS A 219 -5.60 -7.33 16.04
N ALA A 220 -6.39 -6.29 15.83
CA ALA A 220 -7.47 -6.31 14.82
C ALA A 220 -6.87 -6.03 13.43
N PRO A 221 -7.52 -6.47 12.35
CA PRO A 221 -7.15 -6.03 11.00
C PRO A 221 -7.41 -4.53 10.84
N VAL A 222 -6.68 -3.92 9.92
CA VAL A 222 -6.84 -2.50 9.58
C VAL A 222 -7.26 -2.33 8.12
N MET A 223 -7.91 -1.19 7.83
CA MET A 223 -8.16 -0.70 6.47
C MET A 223 -7.79 0.77 6.38
N PHE A 224 -7.42 1.20 5.18
CA PHE A 224 -7.26 2.62 4.85
C PHE A 224 -8.55 3.17 4.27
N THR A 225 -8.69 4.48 4.20
CA THR A 225 -9.83 5.09 3.51
C THR A 225 -9.90 4.65 2.05
N THR A 226 -8.75 4.48 1.41
CA THR A 226 -8.63 3.97 0.05
C THR A 226 -9.04 2.49 -0.09
N ASP A 227 -8.83 1.66 0.92
CA ASP A 227 -9.36 0.29 0.94
C ASP A 227 -10.89 0.29 0.98
N LEU A 228 -11.45 1.14 1.82
CA LEU A 228 -12.91 1.24 1.93
C LEU A 228 -13.58 1.75 0.65
N SER A 229 -12.83 2.38 -0.25
CA SER A 229 -13.33 2.70 -1.59
C SER A 229 -13.80 1.47 -2.34
N LEU A 230 -13.16 0.32 -2.13
CA LEU A 230 -13.53 -0.95 -2.76
C LEU A 230 -14.87 -1.50 -2.25
N LYS A 231 -15.32 -1.03 -1.06
CA LYS A 231 -16.63 -1.39 -0.48
C LYS A 231 -17.72 -0.35 -0.81
N PHE A 232 -17.37 0.93 -0.88
CA PHE A 232 -18.34 2.02 -0.92
C PHE A 232 -18.52 2.66 -2.29
N ASP A 233 -17.53 2.63 -3.20
CA ASP A 233 -17.75 3.01 -4.59
C ASP A 233 -18.52 1.91 -5.33
N PRO A 234 -19.64 2.22 -6.01
CA PRO A 234 -20.49 1.19 -6.61
C PRO A 234 -19.79 0.31 -7.64
N SER A 235 -18.93 0.88 -8.49
CA SER A 235 -18.23 0.13 -9.54
C SER A 235 -17.14 -0.77 -8.94
N TYR A 236 -16.36 -0.25 -7.99
CA TYR A 236 -15.34 -1.05 -7.30
C TYR A 236 -15.98 -2.14 -6.44
N ARG A 237 -17.11 -1.85 -5.81
CA ARG A 237 -17.85 -2.82 -5.01
C ARG A 237 -18.31 -4.03 -5.82
N GLU A 238 -18.91 -3.80 -6.98
CA GLU A 238 -19.36 -4.87 -7.88
C GLU A 238 -18.19 -5.81 -8.25
N ILE A 239 -17.03 -5.24 -8.58
CA ILE A 239 -15.82 -6.00 -8.90
C ILE A 239 -15.31 -6.76 -7.66
N SER A 240 -15.23 -6.09 -6.51
CA SER A 240 -14.74 -6.67 -5.27
C SER A 240 -15.61 -7.83 -4.77
N GLU A 241 -16.95 -7.70 -4.85
CA GLU A 241 -17.90 -8.77 -4.51
C GLU A 241 -17.79 -9.94 -5.50
N ARG A 242 -17.60 -9.66 -6.79
CA ARG A 242 -17.36 -10.69 -7.81
C ARG A 242 -16.07 -11.47 -7.52
N PHE A 243 -14.98 -10.78 -7.23
CA PHE A 243 -13.71 -11.40 -6.87
C PHE A 243 -13.80 -12.24 -5.60
N LEU A 244 -14.52 -11.77 -4.58
CA LEU A 244 -14.74 -12.54 -3.37
C LEU A 244 -15.49 -13.85 -3.63
N GLN A 245 -16.43 -13.84 -4.58
CA GLN A 245 -17.20 -15.03 -4.98
C GLN A 245 -16.44 -15.94 -5.96
N ASN A 246 -15.44 -15.41 -6.67
CA ASN A 246 -14.67 -16.10 -7.71
C ASN A 246 -13.16 -15.96 -7.46
N PRO A 247 -12.58 -16.69 -6.50
CA PRO A 247 -11.17 -16.55 -6.13
C PRO A 247 -10.18 -16.75 -7.28
N GLU A 248 -10.47 -17.66 -8.19
CA GLU A 248 -9.61 -17.92 -9.37
C GLU A 248 -9.59 -16.73 -10.34
N GLU A 249 -10.71 -16.03 -10.50
CA GLU A 249 -10.80 -14.82 -11.31
C GLU A 249 -9.94 -13.69 -10.69
N PHE A 250 -10.03 -13.52 -9.37
CA PHE A 250 -9.22 -12.56 -8.65
C PHE A 250 -7.72 -12.87 -8.74
N GLU A 251 -7.34 -14.12 -8.53
CA GLU A 251 -5.94 -14.56 -8.64
C GLU A 251 -5.38 -14.26 -10.05
N LEU A 252 -6.14 -14.58 -11.09
CA LEU A 252 -5.75 -14.31 -12.48
C LEU A 252 -5.64 -12.80 -12.78
N ALA A 253 -6.58 -12.00 -12.27
CA ALA A 253 -6.57 -10.55 -12.45
C ALA A 253 -5.37 -9.90 -11.75
N PHE A 254 -5.03 -10.35 -10.54
CA PHE A 254 -3.86 -9.85 -9.81
C PHE A 254 -2.53 -10.31 -10.42
N ALA A 255 -2.49 -11.49 -11.03
CA ALA A 255 -1.28 -12.02 -11.67
C ALA A 255 -0.89 -11.26 -12.96
N LYS A 256 -1.84 -10.64 -13.66
CA LYS A 256 -1.59 -9.84 -14.87
C LYS A 256 -0.90 -8.52 -14.57
#